data_c64e3044047bd61cad435bda6cbbcfb7
#
_entry.id   c64e3044047bd61cad435bda6cbbcfb7
#
_cell.length_a   1.000
_cell.length_b   1.000
_cell.length_c   1.000
_cell.angle_alpha   90.00
_cell.angle_beta   90.00
_cell.angle_gamma   90.00
#
_symmetry.space_group_name_H-M   'P 1'
#
loop_
_entity.id
_entity.type
_entity.pdbx_description
1 polymer ?
#
loop_
_entity_poly.entity_id
_entity_poly.type
_entity_poly.pdbx_seq_one_letter_code
_entity_poly.pdbx_strand_id
1 'polypeptide(L)'
;ISISKGYNQKAIERMESIRYPNSLGILYSAFTQRCGLKPAEEEYILMGMAAYGTPKYKDDIYNDFVTRKPFRLKRNLHKGIGDWQPNADVMDLAASIQAVTEECLTELWIKASRYAGFGNNNLVYAGGVALNCAANKVLANLGLFDNIWIIPNPGDAGSSLGCIAAHQQKPLAWQSPFLGHN
;
A
#
# COMPACT_ATOMS: atom_id res chain seq x y z
N ILE A 1 2.43 4.40 -7.99
CA ILE A 1 1.11 4.60 -7.34
C ILE A 1 0.25 5.37 -8.32
N SER A 2 -1.01 5.01 -8.46
CA SER A 2 -1.97 5.76 -9.28
C SER A 2 -3.29 5.92 -8.55
N ILE A 3 -3.96 7.04 -8.78
CA ILE A 3 -5.33 7.30 -8.38
C ILE A 3 -6.13 7.45 -9.67
N SER A 4 -7.20 6.65 -9.82
CA SER A 4 -8.07 6.67 -10.98
C SER A 4 -9.53 6.76 -10.54
N LYS A 5 -10.35 7.37 -11.37
CA LYS A 5 -11.80 7.48 -11.16
C LYS A 5 -12.53 6.66 -12.21
N GLY A 6 -13.42 5.78 -11.77
CA GLY A 6 -14.28 4.98 -12.63
C GLY A 6 -15.63 5.67 -12.86
N TYR A 7 -16.17 5.54 -14.07
CA TYR A 7 -17.45 6.09 -14.47
C TYR A 7 -18.37 4.99 -15.01
N ASN A 8 -19.39 4.61 -14.25
CA ASN A 8 -20.49 3.76 -14.70
C ASN A 8 -20.09 2.54 -15.55
N GLN A 9 -19.05 1.79 -15.14
CA GLN A 9 -18.54 0.60 -15.81
C GLN A 9 -18.00 0.81 -17.24
N LYS A 10 -17.88 2.05 -17.71
CA LYS A 10 -17.52 2.32 -19.12
C LYS A 10 -16.15 2.93 -19.32
N ALA A 11 -15.63 3.66 -18.33
CA ALA A 11 -14.34 4.33 -18.46
C ALA A 11 -13.64 4.42 -17.11
N ILE A 12 -12.31 4.38 -17.16
CA ILE A 12 -11.43 4.65 -16.02
C ILE A 12 -10.52 5.80 -16.43
N GLU A 13 -10.61 6.90 -15.70
CA GLU A 13 -9.76 8.07 -15.88
C GLU A 13 -8.66 8.10 -14.83
N ARG A 14 -7.41 8.27 -15.27
CA ARG A 14 -6.29 8.42 -14.35
C ARG A 14 -6.18 9.87 -13.90
N MET A 15 -6.50 10.12 -12.64
CA MET A 15 -6.44 11.45 -12.03
C MET A 15 -5.01 11.82 -11.64
N GLU A 16 -4.24 10.85 -11.15
CA GLU A 16 -2.87 11.08 -10.70
C GLU A 16 -1.99 9.84 -10.86
N SER A 17 -0.71 10.06 -11.06
CA SER A 17 0.29 8.99 -11.13
C SER A 17 1.61 9.44 -10.48
N ILE A 18 2.07 8.66 -9.53
CA ILE A 18 3.41 8.77 -8.96
C ILE A 18 4.26 7.70 -9.64
N ARG A 19 5.21 8.16 -10.46
CA ARG A 19 6.01 7.27 -11.32
C ARG A 19 7.12 6.57 -10.52
N TYR A 20 7.55 5.45 -11.06
CA TYR A 20 8.77 4.76 -10.67
C TYR A 20 9.97 5.75 -10.55
N PRO A 21 10.86 5.62 -9.56
CA PRO A 21 10.95 4.55 -8.55
C PRO A 21 10.12 4.81 -7.27
N ASN A 22 9.24 5.80 -7.27
CA ASN A 22 8.52 6.24 -6.07
C ASN A 22 7.40 5.26 -5.72
N SER A 23 7.72 4.25 -4.92
CA SER A 23 6.78 3.24 -4.43
C SER A 23 6.84 3.12 -2.92
N LEU A 24 5.68 3.18 -2.28
CA LEU A 24 5.57 2.95 -0.84
C LEU A 24 5.89 1.49 -0.48
N GLY A 25 5.53 0.54 -1.36
CA GLY A 25 5.90 -0.86 -1.19
C GLY A 25 7.42 -1.07 -1.21
N ILE A 26 8.15 -0.42 -2.13
CA ILE A 26 9.62 -0.50 -2.17
C ILE A 26 10.24 0.08 -0.89
N LEU A 27 9.71 1.18 -0.37
CA LEU A 27 10.15 1.72 0.91
C LEU A 27 9.95 0.70 2.03
N TYR A 28 8.76 0.09 2.11
CA TYR A 28 8.44 -0.91 3.13
C TYR A 28 9.35 -2.15 3.00
N SER A 29 9.54 -2.68 1.80
CA SER A 29 10.44 -3.82 1.53
C SER A 29 11.90 -3.53 1.88
N ALA A 30 12.38 -2.29 1.69
CA ALA A 30 13.72 -1.90 2.09
C ALA A 30 13.91 -1.95 3.63
N PHE A 31 12.87 -1.63 4.39
CA PHE A 31 12.87 -1.80 5.84
C PHE A 31 12.67 -3.27 6.26
N THR A 32 11.91 -4.06 5.51
CA THR A 32 11.83 -5.51 5.68
C THR A 32 13.23 -6.12 5.63
N GLN A 33 14.00 -5.78 4.61
CA GLN A 33 15.40 -6.22 4.47
C GLN A 33 16.28 -5.71 5.62
N ARG A 34 16.14 -4.44 6.02
CA ARG A 34 16.91 -3.84 7.11
C ARG A 34 16.67 -4.55 8.45
N CYS A 35 15.47 -5.06 8.66
CA CYS A 35 15.12 -5.84 9.87
C CYS A 35 15.52 -7.32 9.77
N GLY A 36 16.30 -7.73 8.77
CA GLY A 36 16.79 -9.10 8.60
C GLY A 36 15.78 -10.06 7.97
N LEU A 37 14.70 -9.55 7.43
CA LEU A 37 13.65 -10.31 6.78
C LEU A 37 13.82 -10.30 5.24
N LYS A 38 13.16 -11.24 4.56
CA LYS A 38 13.21 -11.36 3.10
C LYS A 38 12.29 -10.35 2.41
N PRO A 39 12.83 -9.36 1.67
CA PRO A 39 12.02 -8.37 0.99
C PRO A 39 11.17 -9.02 -0.11
N ALA A 40 9.99 -8.46 -0.37
CA ALA A 40 8.94 -8.93 -1.26
C ALA A 40 8.26 -10.27 -0.85
N GLU A 41 8.59 -10.81 0.32
CA GLU A 41 7.98 -12.04 0.84
C GLU A 41 7.55 -11.94 2.32
N GLU A 42 8.29 -11.24 3.16
CA GLU A 42 8.12 -11.26 4.62
C GLU A 42 7.65 -9.89 5.20
N GLU A 43 7.08 -9.02 4.38
CA GLU A 43 6.52 -7.75 4.83
C GLU A 43 5.43 -7.92 5.90
N TYR A 44 4.70 -9.01 5.86
CA TYR A 44 3.67 -9.33 6.85
C TYR A 44 4.27 -9.60 8.24
N ILE A 45 5.50 -10.14 8.31
CA ILE A 45 6.22 -10.33 9.58
C ILE A 45 6.62 -8.95 10.13
N LEU A 46 7.19 -8.08 9.29
CA LEU A 46 7.53 -6.72 9.67
C LEU A 46 6.31 -5.95 10.20
N MET A 47 5.16 -6.09 9.53
CA MET A 47 3.90 -5.51 9.99
C MET A 47 3.49 -6.03 11.39
N GLY A 48 3.66 -7.33 11.65
CA GLY A 48 3.42 -7.92 12.96
C GLY A 48 4.38 -7.39 14.02
N MET A 49 5.67 -7.26 13.70
CA MET A 49 6.71 -6.72 14.59
C MET A 49 6.39 -5.27 15.00
N ALA A 50 5.79 -4.48 14.14
CA ALA A 50 5.44 -3.09 14.41
C ALA A 50 4.55 -2.91 15.66
N ALA A 51 3.77 -3.93 16.03
CA ALA A 51 2.91 -3.89 17.19
C ALA A 51 3.68 -3.94 18.54
N TYR A 52 4.94 -4.32 18.50
CA TYR A 52 5.79 -4.48 19.69
C TYR A 52 6.80 -3.35 19.89
N GLY A 53 6.92 -2.43 18.92
CA GLY A 53 7.85 -1.31 18.95
C GLY A 53 7.16 0.04 19.15
N THR A 54 7.98 1.07 19.22
CA THR A 54 7.55 2.47 19.19
C THR A 54 8.13 3.19 17.98
N PRO A 55 7.41 4.13 17.33
CA PRO A 55 7.86 4.76 16.08
C PRO A 55 8.92 5.85 16.30
N LYS A 56 10.02 5.53 16.97
CA LYS A 56 11.09 6.45 17.35
C LYS A 56 11.80 7.08 16.16
N TYR A 57 11.90 6.35 15.06
CA TYR A 57 12.67 6.75 13.86
C TYR A 57 11.79 7.31 12.74
N LYS A 58 10.52 7.62 13.03
CA LYS A 58 9.58 8.11 12.02
C LYS A 58 10.08 9.37 11.32
N ASP A 59 10.54 10.35 12.08
CA ASP A 59 11.02 11.62 11.52
C ASP A 59 12.35 11.44 10.77
N ASP A 60 13.23 10.56 11.22
CA ASP A 60 14.46 10.22 10.52
C ASP A 60 14.16 9.56 9.17
N ILE A 61 13.15 8.67 9.09
CA ILE A 61 12.70 8.07 7.83
C ILE A 61 12.23 9.17 6.85
N TYR A 62 11.46 10.12 7.31
CA TYR A 62 11.08 11.25 6.47
C TYR A 62 12.28 12.09 6.05
N ASN A 63 13.21 12.37 6.96
CA ASN A 63 14.39 13.16 6.66
C ASN A 63 15.30 12.49 5.62
N ASP A 64 15.47 11.18 5.69
CA ASP A 64 16.45 10.47 4.88
C ASP A 64 15.86 9.87 3.59
N PHE A 65 14.59 9.48 3.59
CA PHE A 65 14.03 8.67 2.50
C PHE A 65 12.82 9.25 1.81
N VAL A 66 12.02 10.09 2.47
CA VAL A 66 10.69 10.46 1.97
C VAL A 66 10.50 11.97 1.92
N THR A 67 9.98 12.46 0.79
CA THR A 67 9.35 13.77 0.70
C THR A 67 7.85 13.60 0.84
N ARG A 68 7.20 14.36 1.74
CA ARG A 68 5.77 14.18 2.04
C ARG A 68 4.87 14.69 0.92
N LYS A 69 5.09 15.88 0.42
CA LYS A 69 4.17 16.57 -0.52
C LYS A 69 4.92 17.11 -1.74
N PRO A 70 4.76 16.47 -2.89
CA PRO A 70 4.14 15.17 -3.13
C PRO A 70 4.98 14.03 -2.55
N PHE A 71 4.36 12.86 -2.28
CA PHE A 71 5.10 11.67 -1.89
C PHE A 71 6.15 11.33 -2.95
N ARG A 72 7.42 11.28 -2.52
CA ARG A 72 8.54 10.83 -3.35
C ARG A 72 9.62 10.20 -2.49
N LEU A 73 10.30 9.22 -3.03
CA LEU A 73 11.53 8.71 -2.45
C LEU A 73 12.69 9.63 -2.79
N LYS A 74 13.49 10.00 -1.81
CA LYS A 74 14.67 10.86 -2.00
C LYS A 74 15.83 10.15 -2.71
N ARG A 75 15.79 8.81 -2.71
CA ARG A 75 16.75 7.95 -3.42
C ARG A 75 16.11 6.63 -3.86
N ASN A 76 16.78 5.92 -4.75
CA ASN A 76 16.34 4.59 -5.17
C ASN A 76 16.62 3.56 -4.06
N LEU A 77 15.58 2.87 -3.60
CA LEU A 77 15.63 1.91 -2.48
C LEU A 77 15.57 0.44 -2.92
N HIS A 78 15.66 0.13 -4.21
CA HIS A 78 15.61 -1.26 -4.70
C HIS A 78 16.77 -2.13 -4.19
N LYS A 79 17.87 -1.52 -3.79
CA LYS A 79 19.01 -2.22 -3.19
C LYS A 79 18.97 -2.22 -1.66
N GLY A 80 17.83 -1.83 -1.07
CA GLY A 80 17.70 -1.67 0.37
C GLY A 80 18.28 -0.35 0.89
N ILE A 81 18.43 -0.26 2.20
CA ILE A 81 18.94 0.92 2.93
C ILE A 81 20.24 0.65 3.68
N GLY A 82 20.81 -0.57 3.55
CA GLY A 82 22.01 -0.98 4.27
C GLY A 82 21.77 -0.99 5.79
N ASP A 83 22.82 -0.74 6.55
CA ASP A 83 22.82 -0.70 8.01
C ASP A 83 22.33 0.65 8.57
N TRP A 84 21.31 1.25 7.96
CA TRP A 84 20.74 2.49 8.48
C TRP A 84 20.27 2.32 9.93
N GLN A 85 20.71 3.21 10.83
CA GLN A 85 20.44 3.11 12.28
C GLN A 85 20.92 1.77 12.86
N PRO A 86 22.26 1.47 12.84
CA PRO A 86 22.78 0.13 13.11
C PRO A 86 22.47 -0.39 14.52
N ASN A 87 22.29 0.51 15.49
CA ASN A 87 21.99 0.17 16.89
C ASN A 87 20.49 0.22 17.22
N ALA A 88 19.62 0.43 16.21
CA ALA A 88 18.19 0.51 16.45
C ALA A 88 17.58 -0.86 16.75
N ASP A 89 16.65 -0.88 17.71
CA ASP A 89 15.78 -2.03 17.92
C ASP A 89 14.93 -2.28 16.67
N VAL A 90 14.88 -3.52 16.21
CA VAL A 90 14.15 -3.88 14.98
C VAL A 90 12.64 -3.69 15.12
N MET A 91 12.08 -3.82 16.33
CA MET A 91 10.67 -3.56 16.59
C MET A 91 10.35 -2.07 16.46
N ASP A 92 11.26 -1.20 16.93
CA ASP A 92 11.12 0.26 16.79
C ASP A 92 11.27 0.70 15.32
N LEU A 93 12.15 0.05 14.55
CA LEU A 93 12.22 0.27 13.09
C LEU A 93 10.94 -0.16 12.40
N ALA A 94 10.41 -1.33 12.76
CA ALA A 94 9.14 -1.84 12.22
C ALA A 94 7.98 -0.90 12.54
N ALA A 95 7.86 -0.46 13.80
CA ALA A 95 6.84 0.51 14.20
C ALA A 95 6.99 1.84 13.47
N SER A 96 8.22 2.30 13.24
CA SER A 96 8.51 3.57 12.57
C SER A 96 8.11 3.55 11.09
N ILE A 97 8.46 2.49 10.36
CA ILE A 97 8.08 2.37 8.95
C ILE A 97 6.59 2.13 8.79
N GLN A 98 5.95 1.41 9.71
CA GLN A 98 4.51 1.23 9.71
C GLN A 98 3.80 2.57 9.87
N ALA A 99 4.20 3.40 10.83
CA ALA A 99 3.63 4.73 11.05
C ALA A 99 3.81 5.64 9.81
N VAL A 100 5.01 5.65 9.19
CA VAL A 100 5.25 6.40 7.94
C VAL A 100 4.34 5.90 6.82
N THR A 101 4.16 4.59 6.70
CA THR A 101 3.31 3.98 5.67
C THR A 101 1.85 4.40 5.85
N GLU A 102 1.34 4.34 7.07
CA GLU A 102 -0.03 4.75 7.39
C GLU A 102 -0.28 6.24 7.13
N GLU A 103 0.66 7.12 7.51
CA GLU A 103 0.58 8.55 7.22
C GLU A 103 0.58 8.82 5.71
N CYS A 104 1.50 8.21 4.95
CA CYS A 104 1.57 8.37 3.50
C CYS A 104 0.30 7.87 2.80
N LEU A 105 -0.23 6.71 3.22
CA LEU A 105 -1.48 6.17 2.69
C LEU A 105 -2.66 7.07 3.04
N THR A 106 -2.75 7.57 4.26
CA THR A 106 -3.79 8.50 4.69
C THR A 106 -3.85 9.73 3.77
N GLU A 107 -2.72 10.33 3.46
CA GLU A 107 -2.65 11.45 2.52
C GLU A 107 -3.16 11.08 1.11
N LEU A 108 -2.82 9.88 0.63
CA LEU A 108 -3.29 9.37 -0.67
C LEU A 108 -4.80 9.08 -0.66
N TRP A 109 -5.34 8.51 0.41
CA TRP A 109 -6.77 8.23 0.54
C TRP A 109 -7.60 9.50 0.65
N ILE A 110 -7.16 10.50 1.42
CA ILE A 110 -7.79 11.83 1.46
C ILE A 110 -7.80 12.45 0.06
N LYS A 111 -6.73 12.29 -0.70
CA LYS A 111 -6.66 12.80 -2.06
C LYS A 111 -7.61 12.05 -3.00
N ALA A 112 -7.66 10.73 -2.89
CA ALA A 112 -8.58 9.89 -3.66
C ALA A 112 -10.05 10.25 -3.38
N SER A 113 -10.42 10.48 -2.12
CA SER A 113 -11.79 10.87 -1.75
C SER A 113 -12.19 12.22 -2.37
N ARG A 114 -11.26 13.17 -2.48
CA ARG A 114 -11.52 14.46 -3.16
C ARG A 114 -11.79 14.28 -4.65
N TYR A 115 -11.11 13.35 -5.32
CA TYR A 115 -11.39 13.02 -6.73
C TYR A 115 -12.71 12.28 -6.92
N ALA A 116 -13.15 11.49 -5.94
CA ALA A 116 -14.43 10.80 -5.99
C ALA A 116 -15.60 11.80 -6.09
N GLY A 117 -15.54 12.92 -5.36
CA GLY A 117 -16.58 13.94 -5.33
C GLY A 117 -17.78 13.53 -4.48
N PHE A 118 -18.85 14.34 -4.49
CA PHE A 118 -20.06 14.06 -3.72
C PHE A 118 -20.88 12.95 -4.38
N GLY A 119 -21.36 11.99 -3.59
CA GLY A 119 -22.46 11.09 -3.96
C GLY A 119 -22.09 9.65 -4.31
N ASN A 120 -20.81 9.26 -4.39
CA ASN A 120 -20.39 7.86 -4.63
C ASN A 120 -18.98 7.62 -4.13
N ASN A 121 -18.82 7.49 -2.83
CA ASN A 121 -17.52 7.30 -2.19
C ASN A 121 -17.18 5.81 -2.07
N ASN A 122 -17.06 5.10 -3.22
CA ASN A 122 -16.59 3.73 -3.22
C ASN A 122 -15.10 3.69 -3.57
N LEU A 123 -14.32 2.97 -2.79
CA LEU A 123 -12.90 2.75 -3.05
C LEU A 123 -12.65 1.31 -3.48
N VAL A 124 -11.99 1.14 -4.62
CA VAL A 124 -11.30 -0.11 -4.98
C VAL A 124 -9.81 0.12 -4.72
N TYR A 125 -9.25 -0.66 -3.79
CA TYR A 125 -7.87 -0.53 -3.37
C TYR A 125 -7.09 -1.81 -3.72
N ALA A 126 -6.02 -1.66 -4.49
CA ALA A 126 -5.20 -2.75 -4.99
C ALA A 126 -3.71 -2.39 -4.98
N GLY A 127 -2.85 -3.38 -5.21
CA GLY A 127 -1.39 -3.34 -5.11
C GLY A 127 -0.91 -4.07 -3.86
N GLY A 128 0.36 -4.49 -3.81
CA GLY A 128 0.91 -5.26 -2.69
C GLY A 128 0.74 -4.60 -1.32
N VAL A 129 0.77 -3.26 -1.26
CA VAL A 129 0.56 -2.52 0.00
C VAL A 129 -0.86 -2.68 0.56
N ALA A 130 -1.85 -3.04 -0.27
CA ALA A 130 -3.21 -3.34 0.18
C ALA A 130 -3.32 -4.62 1.03
N LEU A 131 -2.25 -5.42 1.11
CA LEU A 131 -2.13 -6.54 2.07
C LEU A 131 -1.83 -6.08 3.49
N ASN A 132 -1.44 -4.81 3.70
CA ASN A 132 -1.16 -4.28 5.03
C ASN A 132 -2.46 -4.02 5.80
N CYS A 133 -2.90 -5.03 6.56
CA CYS A 133 -4.17 -4.98 7.29
C CYS A 133 -4.17 -3.93 8.42
N ALA A 134 -3.03 -3.59 9.00
CA ALA A 134 -2.93 -2.51 9.98
C ALA A 134 -3.25 -1.16 9.36
N ALA A 135 -2.68 -0.86 8.18
CA ALA A 135 -3.01 0.34 7.41
C ALA A 135 -4.47 0.31 6.92
N ASN A 136 -4.99 -0.86 6.51
CA ASN A 136 -6.39 -0.98 6.09
C ASN A 136 -7.38 -0.67 7.22
N LYS A 137 -7.02 -0.99 8.47
CA LYS A 137 -7.79 -0.58 9.65
C LYS A 137 -7.82 0.95 9.80
N VAL A 138 -6.68 1.62 9.58
CA VAL A 138 -6.65 3.09 9.58
C VAL A 138 -7.57 3.65 8.50
N LEU A 139 -7.50 3.11 7.27
CA LEU A 139 -8.38 3.50 6.17
C LEU A 139 -9.86 3.39 6.53
N ALA A 140 -10.27 2.25 7.10
CA ALA A 140 -11.66 2.03 7.51
C ALA A 140 -12.12 3.06 8.57
N ASN A 141 -11.24 3.38 9.53
CA ASN A 141 -11.55 4.33 10.61
C ASN A 141 -11.61 5.79 10.15
N LEU A 142 -11.03 6.14 9.00
CA LEU A 142 -11.10 7.50 8.46
C LEU A 142 -12.51 7.91 8.00
N GLY A 143 -13.39 6.94 7.70
CA GLY A 143 -14.76 7.22 7.24
C GLY A 143 -14.83 8.02 5.93
N LEU A 144 -13.79 7.94 5.09
CA LEU A 144 -13.70 8.68 3.82
C LEU A 144 -14.53 8.06 2.70
N PHE A 145 -14.84 6.77 2.81
CA PHE A 145 -15.51 6.00 1.78
C PHE A 145 -16.67 5.20 2.38
N ASP A 146 -17.78 5.15 1.66
CA ASP A 146 -18.97 4.38 2.07
C ASP A 146 -18.70 2.87 1.96
N ASN A 147 -17.99 2.48 0.91
CA ASN A 147 -17.57 1.10 0.70
C ASN A 147 -16.10 1.04 0.29
N ILE A 148 -15.38 0.08 0.86
CA ILE A 148 -14.00 -0.21 0.54
C ILE A 148 -13.93 -1.65 0.06
N TRP A 149 -13.41 -1.85 -1.15
CA TRP A 149 -13.22 -3.17 -1.70
C TRP A 149 -11.74 -3.44 -1.99
N ILE A 150 -11.22 -4.51 -1.40
CA ILE A 150 -9.87 -5.01 -1.60
C ILE A 150 -10.01 -6.44 -2.09
N ILE A 151 -9.48 -6.72 -3.29
CA ILE A 151 -9.48 -8.09 -3.80
C ILE A 151 -8.63 -9.00 -2.89
N PRO A 152 -9.00 -10.26 -2.64
CA PRO A 152 -8.27 -11.17 -1.74
C PRO A 152 -6.79 -11.35 -2.08
N ASN A 153 -6.41 -11.21 -3.34
CA ASN A 153 -5.02 -11.14 -3.77
C ASN A 153 -4.77 -9.82 -4.51
N PRO A 154 -4.55 -8.70 -3.78
CA PRO A 154 -4.46 -7.38 -4.38
C PRO A 154 -3.10 -7.11 -5.04
N GLY A 155 -2.10 -7.98 -4.86
CA GLY A 155 -0.77 -7.89 -5.45
C GLY A 155 -0.71 -8.39 -6.90
N ASP A 156 0.51 -8.63 -7.38
CA ASP A 156 0.79 -8.98 -8.78
C ASP A 156 0.10 -10.27 -9.23
N ALA A 157 0.01 -11.28 -8.37
CA ALA A 157 -0.64 -12.55 -8.70
C ALA A 157 -2.13 -12.40 -9.00
N GLY A 158 -2.82 -11.46 -8.35
CA GLY A 158 -4.24 -11.17 -8.61
C GLY A 158 -4.49 -10.50 -9.96
N SER A 159 -3.47 -9.94 -10.60
CA SER A 159 -3.62 -9.31 -11.93
C SER A 159 -3.97 -10.30 -13.03
N SER A 160 -3.73 -11.60 -12.82
CA SER A 160 -4.17 -12.66 -13.74
C SER A 160 -5.69 -12.67 -13.96
N LEU A 161 -6.47 -12.45 -12.89
CA LEU A 161 -7.93 -12.32 -12.99
C LEU A 161 -8.32 -11.07 -13.81
N GLY A 162 -7.58 -9.97 -13.60
CA GLY A 162 -7.77 -8.75 -14.38
C GLY A 162 -7.51 -8.94 -15.86
N CYS A 163 -6.49 -9.71 -16.24
CA CYS A 163 -6.20 -10.06 -17.63
C CYS A 163 -7.35 -10.85 -18.27
N ILE A 164 -7.93 -11.82 -17.55
CA ILE A 164 -9.07 -12.60 -18.05
C ILE A 164 -10.29 -11.69 -18.25
N ALA A 165 -10.61 -10.84 -17.28
CA ALA A 165 -11.73 -9.89 -17.39
C ALA A 165 -11.53 -8.92 -18.54
N ALA A 166 -10.32 -8.39 -18.73
CA ALA A 166 -10.00 -7.49 -19.82
C ALA A 166 -10.09 -8.16 -21.20
N HIS A 167 -9.64 -9.41 -21.32
CA HIS A 167 -9.75 -10.19 -22.55
C HIS A 167 -11.21 -10.49 -22.90
N GLN A 168 -12.00 -10.91 -21.93
CA GLN A 168 -13.40 -11.26 -22.14
C GLN A 168 -14.31 -10.03 -22.26
N GLN A 169 -13.85 -8.86 -21.82
CA GLN A 169 -14.64 -7.62 -21.71
C GLN A 169 -15.98 -7.82 -20.96
N LYS A 170 -15.95 -8.68 -19.95
CA LYS A 170 -17.12 -9.04 -19.13
C LYS A 170 -16.72 -9.10 -17.65
N PRO A 171 -17.65 -8.78 -16.73
CA PRO A 171 -17.46 -9.06 -15.32
C PRO A 171 -17.21 -10.56 -15.12
N LEU A 172 -16.26 -10.89 -14.27
CA LEU A 172 -16.02 -12.28 -13.87
C LEU A 172 -17.11 -12.74 -12.90
N ALA A 173 -17.68 -13.91 -13.14
CA ALA A 173 -18.58 -14.59 -12.22
C ALA A 173 -17.77 -15.26 -11.11
N TRP A 174 -17.13 -14.44 -10.26
CA TRP A 174 -16.25 -14.92 -9.20
C TRP A 174 -17.02 -14.99 -7.89
N GLN A 175 -17.10 -16.20 -7.32
CA GLN A 175 -17.85 -16.44 -6.10
C GLN A 175 -16.97 -16.45 -4.85
N SER A 176 -15.73 -16.93 -4.96
CA SER A 176 -14.84 -17.11 -3.81
C SER A 176 -13.38 -17.20 -4.25
N PRO A 177 -12.42 -16.71 -3.44
CA PRO A 177 -11.00 -16.96 -3.65
C PRO A 177 -10.61 -18.41 -3.29
N PHE A 178 -11.45 -19.11 -2.55
CA PHE A 178 -11.24 -20.48 -2.11
C PHE A 178 -11.82 -21.43 -3.15
N LEU A 179 -10.96 -21.96 -4.02
CA LEU A 179 -11.32 -22.84 -5.13
C LEU A 179 -10.96 -24.32 -4.86
N GLY A 180 -10.57 -24.65 -3.63
CA GLY A 180 -10.25 -26.01 -3.23
C GLY A 180 -11.48 -26.92 -3.14
N HIS A 181 -11.25 -28.23 -3.23
CA HIS A 181 -12.28 -29.22 -2.92
C HIS A 181 -12.36 -29.43 -1.40
N ASN A 182 -13.58 -29.59 -0.89
CA ASN A 182 -13.84 -30.06 0.47
C ASN A 182 -13.64 -31.58 0.52
#